data_105849d7ab5465e5ab9d10d5fe78a1ca
#
_entry.id   105849d7ab5465e5ab9d10d5fe78a1ca
#
_cell.length_a   1.000
_cell.length_b   1.000
_cell.length_c   1.000
_cell.angle_alpha   90.00
_cell.angle_beta   90.00
_cell.angle_gamma   90.00
#
_symmetry.space_group_name_H-M   'P 1'
#
loop_
_entity.id
_entity.type
_entity.pdbx_description
1 polymer ?
#
loop_
_entity_poly.entity_id
_entity_poly.type
_entity_poly.pdbx_seq_one_letter_code
_entity_poly.pdbx_strand_id
1 'polypeptide(L)'
;MGYKLAGLDVIGYNEVDPYMARCYETNHKPVGHLCFREPIQEFRRREVLPRELYQLDILDGSPPCTAFSMAGIRERGWGKERKAREGGVSQVLDTLFFEFIALAERLQPKIVIAENVAGLRSGAANKYADAILSKLGEVGYVPLEFKLNARRMGVPQMRERIFFVALRRALVASVPNVGGRPLLDLTFDGADITYGMIADYEGRLMNTSTKSYQIWCRKRWGDRKYSQILERDSKGGGWYTHQFQYAHKVPYTVTVNVRNNLVLYDQPRHLSDTELFKISSWPRDYDFCGRRPDYVLGMSVPPLMIYGIASRILEQWSGVFK
;
A
#
# COMPACT_ATOMS: atom_id res chain seq x y z
N MET A 1 2.37 9.07 8.02
CA MET A 1 1.37 9.02 9.10
C MET A 1 1.67 7.89 10.09
N GLY A 2 1.69 6.63 9.68
CA GLY A 2 1.94 5.49 10.57
C GLY A 2 3.25 5.59 11.37
N TYR A 3 4.34 6.01 10.75
CA TYR A 3 5.62 6.26 11.44
C TYR A 3 5.51 7.31 12.53
N LYS A 4 4.82 8.43 12.27
CA LYS A 4 4.58 9.47 13.29
C LYS A 4 3.74 8.94 14.46
N LEU A 5 2.76 8.08 14.20
CA LEU A 5 1.99 7.41 15.27
C LEU A 5 2.87 6.50 16.13
N ALA A 6 3.92 5.91 15.57
CA ALA A 6 4.89 5.11 16.29
C ALA A 6 5.97 5.95 17.02
N GLY A 7 5.92 7.27 16.94
CA GLY A 7 6.88 8.17 17.59
C GLY A 7 8.13 8.46 16.77
N LEU A 8 8.14 8.14 15.47
CA LEU A 8 9.25 8.43 14.57
C LEU A 8 9.03 9.76 13.83
N ASP A 9 10.10 10.51 13.64
CA ASP A 9 10.11 11.72 12.83
C ASP A 9 10.26 11.38 11.34
N VAL A 10 9.31 11.84 10.53
CA VAL A 10 9.40 11.72 9.07
C VAL A 10 9.97 13.01 8.52
N ILE A 11 11.25 12.99 8.16
CA ILE A 11 12.02 14.20 7.82
C ILE A 11 11.81 14.65 6.37
N GLY A 12 11.48 13.74 5.43
CA GLY A 12 11.35 14.09 4.03
C GLY A 12 10.64 13.02 3.21
N TYR A 13 10.46 13.30 1.90
CA TYR A 13 9.84 12.36 0.98
C TYR A 13 10.35 12.59 -0.46
N ASN A 14 10.21 11.55 -1.30
CA ASN A 14 10.33 11.61 -2.74
C ASN A 14 9.05 11.08 -3.40
N GLU A 15 8.37 11.92 -4.17
CA GLU A 15 7.12 11.59 -4.87
C GLU A 15 7.04 12.35 -6.19
N VAL A 16 6.87 11.61 -7.29
CA VAL A 16 6.84 12.16 -8.64
C VAL A 16 5.45 12.65 -9.06
N ASP A 17 4.38 12.11 -8.46
CA ASP A 17 3.01 12.56 -8.74
C ASP A 17 2.75 13.91 -8.04
N PRO A 18 2.55 15.01 -8.78
CA PRO A 18 2.39 16.33 -8.18
C PRO A 18 1.14 16.45 -7.28
N TYR A 19 0.10 15.65 -7.56
CA TYR A 19 -1.09 15.63 -6.74
C TYR A 19 -0.83 14.92 -5.41
N MET A 20 -0.18 13.76 -5.43
CA MET A 20 0.19 13.03 -4.22
C MET A 20 1.16 13.84 -3.36
N ALA A 21 2.16 14.47 -3.97
CA ALA A 21 3.09 15.38 -3.29
C ALA A 21 2.34 16.53 -2.59
N ARG A 22 1.42 17.21 -3.30
CA ARG A 22 0.61 18.29 -2.72
C ARG A 22 -0.24 17.80 -1.55
N CYS A 23 -0.93 16.65 -1.67
CA CYS A 23 -1.71 16.09 -0.57
C CYS A 23 -0.82 15.79 0.64
N TYR A 24 0.37 15.22 0.42
CA TYR A 24 1.31 14.95 1.49
C TYR A 24 1.76 16.24 2.20
N GLU A 25 2.18 17.23 1.45
CA GLU A 25 2.68 18.51 1.99
C GLU A 25 1.61 19.28 2.77
N THR A 26 0.37 19.34 2.24
CA THR A 26 -0.76 19.99 2.91
C THR A 26 -1.01 19.41 4.29
N ASN A 27 -0.96 18.09 4.43
CA ASN A 27 -1.30 17.41 5.68
C ASN A 27 -0.11 17.21 6.63
N HIS A 28 1.11 17.09 6.12
CA HIS A 28 2.27 16.72 6.94
C HIS A 28 3.27 17.84 7.15
N LYS A 29 3.21 18.92 6.35
CA LYS A 29 4.07 20.12 6.43
C LYS A 29 5.55 19.77 6.59
N PRO A 30 6.12 18.97 5.67
CA PRO A 30 7.51 18.53 5.76
C PRO A 30 8.49 19.71 5.60
N VAL A 31 9.74 19.51 5.98
CA VAL A 31 10.81 20.50 5.78
C VAL A 31 11.09 20.66 4.28
N GLY A 32 10.95 21.86 3.74
CA GLY A 32 10.90 22.10 2.29
C GLY A 32 12.10 21.61 1.49
N HIS A 33 13.33 21.69 2.04
CA HIS A 33 14.55 21.23 1.34
C HIS A 33 14.67 19.68 1.32
N LEU A 34 13.81 18.95 2.03
CA LEU A 34 13.71 17.50 2.03
C LEU A 34 12.48 16.98 1.27
N CYS A 35 11.89 17.83 0.42
CA CYS A 35 10.76 17.50 -0.45
C CYS A 35 11.25 17.34 -1.90
N PHE A 36 11.27 16.10 -2.39
CA PHE A 36 11.80 15.78 -3.72
C PHE A 36 10.66 15.35 -4.63
N ARG A 37 10.34 16.19 -5.64
CA ARG A 37 9.23 15.97 -6.59
C ARG A 37 9.75 15.56 -7.96
N GLU A 38 10.63 14.60 -7.99
CA GLU A 38 11.30 14.11 -9.20
C GLU A 38 11.33 12.58 -9.21
N PRO A 39 11.55 11.95 -10.38
CA PRO A 39 11.78 10.52 -10.47
C PRO A 39 12.92 10.06 -9.56
N ILE A 40 12.76 8.91 -8.90
CA ILE A 40 13.77 8.37 -7.98
C ILE A 40 15.15 8.18 -8.68
N GLN A 41 15.14 7.91 -9.98
CA GLN A 41 16.35 7.77 -10.78
C GLN A 41 17.16 9.07 -10.83
N GLU A 42 16.47 10.21 -10.96
CA GLU A 42 17.07 11.54 -10.98
C GLU A 42 17.51 11.92 -9.56
N PHE A 43 16.64 11.75 -8.59
CA PHE A 43 16.93 12.00 -7.18
C PHE A 43 18.19 11.25 -6.71
N ARG A 44 18.27 9.95 -6.99
CA ARG A 44 19.42 9.12 -6.64
C ARG A 44 20.73 9.58 -7.29
N ARG A 45 20.67 10.12 -8.51
CA ARG A 45 21.85 10.54 -9.29
C ARG A 45 22.33 11.97 -9.00
N ARG A 46 21.62 12.72 -8.16
CA ARG A 46 22.09 14.05 -7.76
C ARG A 46 23.52 13.97 -7.24
N GLU A 47 24.39 14.87 -7.63
CA GLU A 47 25.78 14.93 -7.16
C GLU A 47 25.83 15.06 -5.63
N VAL A 48 25.04 15.95 -5.07
CA VAL A 48 24.94 16.21 -3.63
C VAL A 48 23.52 15.96 -3.15
N LEU A 49 23.40 15.20 -2.06
CA LEU A 49 22.17 15.04 -1.30
C LEU A 49 22.28 15.71 0.08
N PRO A 50 21.19 16.18 0.68
CA PRO A 50 21.17 16.72 2.04
C PRO A 50 21.82 15.76 3.04
N ARG A 51 22.57 16.32 4.00
CA ARG A 51 23.33 15.53 5.01
C ARG A 51 22.41 14.66 5.86
N GLU A 52 21.21 15.14 6.16
CA GLU A 52 20.20 14.48 6.96
C GLU A 52 19.82 13.12 6.38
N LEU A 53 19.86 12.97 5.06
CA LEU A 53 19.54 11.71 4.39
C LEU A 53 20.59 10.60 4.62
N TYR A 54 21.80 10.96 4.97
CA TYR A 54 22.85 9.97 5.31
C TYR A 54 22.81 9.54 6.79
N GLN A 55 21.87 10.07 7.57
CA GLN A 55 21.66 9.76 8.98
C GLN A 55 20.31 9.10 9.25
N LEU A 56 19.67 8.59 8.20
CA LEU A 56 18.35 7.94 8.33
C LEU A 56 18.44 6.67 9.18
N ASP A 57 17.54 6.56 10.14
CA ASP A 57 17.27 5.30 10.81
C ASP A 57 16.51 4.36 9.86
N ILE A 58 15.47 4.87 9.19
CA ILE A 58 14.62 4.09 8.30
C ILE A 58 14.48 4.80 6.94
N LEU A 59 14.73 4.07 5.87
CA LEU A 59 14.30 4.42 4.51
C LEU A 59 13.13 3.55 4.13
N ASP A 60 11.97 4.17 3.91
CA ASP A 60 10.73 3.50 3.49
C ASP A 60 10.41 3.78 2.03
N GLY A 61 9.84 2.80 1.32
CA GLY A 61 9.40 2.98 -0.05
C GLY A 61 8.40 1.93 -0.51
N SER A 62 7.51 2.34 -1.44
CA SER A 62 6.57 1.46 -2.12
C SER A 62 6.75 1.57 -3.64
N PRO A 63 7.88 1.11 -4.18
CA PRO A 63 8.13 1.17 -5.62
C PRO A 63 7.06 0.40 -6.39
N PRO A 64 6.44 0.98 -7.43
CA PRO A 64 5.35 0.33 -8.14
C PRO A 64 5.81 -0.95 -8.84
N CYS A 65 4.99 -2.00 -8.76
CA CYS A 65 5.17 -3.26 -9.44
C CYS A 65 3.95 -3.53 -10.34
N THR A 66 3.80 -2.73 -11.39
CA THR A 66 2.59 -2.75 -12.24
C THR A 66 2.45 -4.02 -13.06
N ALA A 67 3.54 -4.71 -13.37
CA ALA A 67 3.53 -5.97 -14.11
C ALA A 67 2.88 -7.13 -13.33
N PHE A 68 2.83 -7.05 -11.99
CA PHE A 68 2.43 -8.16 -11.12
C PHE A 68 1.19 -7.89 -10.28
N SER A 69 0.53 -6.74 -10.42
CA SER A 69 -0.71 -6.49 -9.69
C SER A 69 -1.83 -7.41 -10.21
N MET A 70 -2.63 -7.97 -9.29
CA MET A 70 -3.79 -8.82 -9.64
C MET A 70 -4.81 -8.11 -10.54
N ALA A 71 -4.79 -6.78 -10.58
CA ALA A 71 -5.62 -5.93 -11.45
C ALA A 71 -4.93 -5.54 -12.76
N GLY A 72 -3.65 -5.91 -12.98
CA GLY A 72 -2.87 -5.62 -14.18
C GLY A 72 -2.88 -6.76 -15.20
N ILE A 73 -2.61 -6.42 -16.46
CA ILE A 73 -2.38 -7.41 -17.53
C ILE A 73 -1.02 -8.04 -17.25
N ARG A 74 -1.01 -9.29 -16.81
CA ARG A 74 0.19 -10.07 -16.52
C ARG A 74 1.06 -10.23 -17.78
N GLU A 75 2.38 -10.08 -17.64
CA GLU A 75 3.46 -10.49 -18.56
C GLU A 75 3.62 -9.75 -19.90
N ARG A 76 2.61 -9.10 -20.49
CA ARG A 76 2.71 -8.45 -21.81
C ARG A 76 3.43 -7.09 -21.83
N GLY A 77 3.92 -6.60 -20.72
CA GLY A 77 4.44 -5.24 -20.59
C GLY A 77 5.76 -5.09 -19.85
N TRP A 78 6.50 -6.17 -19.65
CA TRP A 78 7.82 -6.14 -19.02
C TRP A 78 8.78 -5.28 -19.84
N GLY A 79 9.54 -4.39 -19.18
CA GLY A 79 10.56 -3.54 -19.83
C GLY A 79 10.02 -2.41 -20.71
N LYS A 80 8.69 -2.19 -20.79
CA LYS A 80 8.12 -1.09 -21.58
C LYS A 80 7.91 0.17 -20.73
N GLU A 81 8.24 1.31 -21.33
CA GLU A 81 7.88 2.61 -20.74
C GLU A 81 6.36 2.72 -20.54
N ARG A 82 5.95 3.12 -19.36
CA ARG A 82 4.55 3.37 -19.01
C ARG A 82 4.42 4.70 -18.33
N LYS A 83 3.39 5.45 -18.65
CA LYS A 83 3.00 6.60 -17.85
C LYS A 83 2.40 6.10 -16.54
N ALA A 84 2.88 6.61 -15.42
CA ALA A 84 2.14 6.53 -14.18
C ALA A 84 0.74 7.12 -14.43
N ARG A 85 -0.30 6.53 -13.84
CA ARG A 85 -1.69 6.96 -14.08
C ARG A 85 -1.83 8.46 -13.84
N GLU A 86 -2.51 9.15 -14.79
CA GLU A 86 -2.92 10.56 -14.70
C GLU A 86 -1.78 11.60 -14.58
N GLY A 87 -1.00 11.77 -15.64
CA GLY A 87 -0.07 12.91 -15.81
C GLY A 87 1.35 12.67 -15.33
N GLY A 88 1.68 11.46 -14.87
CA GLY A 88 3.03 11.11 -14.45
C GLY A 88 4.03 10.99 -15.62
N VAL A 89 5.31 11.12 -15.30
CA VAL A 89 6.42 10.94 -16.23
C VAL A 89 6.45 9.48 -16.73
N SER A 90 6.68 9.28 -18.03
CA SER A 90 6.88 7.93 -18.58
C SER A 90 8.17 7.33 -18.04
N GLN A 91 8.10 6.13 -17.46
CA GLN A 91 9.26 5.43 -16.90
C GLN A 91 9.09 3.91 -16.97
N VAL A 92 10.21 3.20 -16.93
CA VAL A 92 10.23 1.74 -16.85
C VAL A 92 9.96 1.36 -15.39
N LEU A 93 8.72 1.05 -15.07
CA LEU A 93 8.25 0.82 -13.69
C LEU A 93 8.87 -0.44 -13.06
N ASP A 94 9.30 -1.40 -13.88
CA ASP A 94 9.86 -2.68 -13.43
C ASP A 94 11.25 -2.51 -12.79
N THR A 95 11.96 -1.41 -13.07
CA THR A 95 13.29 -1.11 -12.52
C THR A 95 13.26 -0.28 -11.25
N LEU A 96 12.12 0.33 -10.91
CA LEU A 96 12.02 1.30 -9.80
C LEU A 96 12.36 0.71 -8.44
N PHE A 97 12.11 -0.57 -8.24
CA PHE A 97 12.50 -1.24 -7.00
C PHE A 97 14.03 -1.30 -6.85
N PHE A 98 14.74 -1.58 -7.94
CA PHE A 98 16.21 -1.60 -7.93
C PHE A 98 16.81 -0.20 -7.82
N GLU A 99 16.14 0.83 -8.35
CA GLU A 99 16.53 2.22 -8.11
C GLU A 99 16.36 2.62 -6.64
N PHE A 100 15.30 2.13 -5.97
CA PHE A 100 15.11 2.31 -4.53
C PHE A 100 16.21 1.60 -3.72
N ILE A 101 16.58 0.36 -4.09
CA ILE A 101 17.69 -0.35 -3.44
C ILE A 101 19.02 0.37 -3.66
N ALA A 102 19.26 0.92 -4.87
CA ALA A 102 20.46 1.69 -5.15
C ALA A 102 20.50 3.02 -4.39
N LEU A 103 19.35 3.63 -4.08
CA LEU A 103 19.25 4.75 -3.16
C LEU A 103 19.62 4.32 -1.73
N ALA A 104 19.11 3.17 -1.27
CA ALA A 104 19.47 2.60 0.02
C ALA A 104 20.98 2.28 0.12
N GLU A 105 21.59 1.78 -0.96
CA GLU A 105 23.04 1.57 -1.05
C GLU A 105 23.82 2.88 -0.89
N ARG A 106 23.35 3.95 -1.51
CA ARG A 106 23.99 5.27 -1.42
C ARG A 106 23.85 5.91 -0.03
N LEU A 107 22.65 5.86 0.55
CA LEU A 107 22.33 6.54 1.83
C LEU A 107 22.71 5.72 3.05
N GLN A 108 22.79 4.41 2.93
CA GLN A 108 23.12 3.47 4.01
C GLN A 108 22.26 3.66 5.28
N PRO A 109 20.90 3.76 5.18
CA PRO A 109 20.04 3.81 6.35
C PRO A 109 20.25 2.57 7.24
N LYS A 110 19.91 2.68 8.52
CA LYS A 110 20.02 1.53 9.44
C LYS A 110 19.06 0.41 9.04
N ILE A 111 17.85 0.77 8.61
CA ILE A 111 16.77 -0.15 8.20
C ILE A 111 16.18 0.31 6.86
N VAL A 112 15.93 -0.63 5.96
CA VAL A 112 15.16 -0.41 4.73
C VAL A 112 13.82 -1.14 4.88
N ILE A 113 12.72 -0.44 4.63
CA ILE A 113 11.38 -1.03 4.56
C ILE A 113 10.85 -0.82 3.15
N ALA A 114 10.47 -1.89 2.47
CA ALA A 114 9.89 -1.80 1.14
C ALA A 114 8.58 -2.56 1.08
N GLU A 115 7.53 -1.94 0.52
CA GLU A 115 6.20 -2.53 0.40
C GLU A 115 5.88 -2.90 -1.04
N ASN A 116 5.12 -3.98 -1.20
CA ASN A 116 4.54 -4.33 -2.50
C ASN A 116 3.25 -5.17 -2.36
N VAL A 117 2.56 -5.36 -3.49
CA VAL A 117 1.34 -6.17 -3.55
C VAL A 117 1.63 -7.65 -3.32
N ALA A 118 0.68 -8.38 -2.69
CA ALA A 118 0.82 -9.82 -2.42
C ALA A 118 1.04 -10.66 -3.69
N GLY A 119 0.59 -10.18 -4.85
CA GLY A 119 0.83 -10.82 -6.14
C GLY A 119 2.30 -10.97 -6.54
N LEU A 120 3.21 -10.23 -5.89
CA LEU A 120 4.66 -10.35 -6.09
C LEU A 120 5.18 -11.77 -5.74
N ARG A 121 4.53 -12.49 -4.84
CA ARG A 121 4.83 -13.89 -4.50
C ARG A 121 3.93 -14.89 -5.23
N SER A 122 3.54 -14.62 -6.47
CA SER A 122 2.74 -15.53 -7.27
C SER A 122 3.27 -15.67 -8.71
N GLY A 123 3.34 -16.92 -9.21
CA GLY A 123 3.75 -17.22 -10.57
C GLY A 123 5.17 -16.72 -10.90
N ALA A 124 5.36 -16.14 -12.08
CA ALA A 124 6.64 -15.63 -12.56
C ALA A 124 7.23 -14.49 -11.69
N ALA A 125 6.37 -13.78 -10.93
CA ALA A 125 6.78 -12.69 -10.06
C ALA A 125 7.67 -13.13 -8.88
N ASN A 126 7.64 -14.42 -8.49
CA ASN A 126 8.54 -14.95 -7.44
C ASN A 126 10.00 -14.65 -7.72
N LYS A 127 10.45 -14.82 -8.96
CA LYS A 127 11.85 -14.56 -9.36
C LYS A 127 12.25 -13.11 -9.11
N TYR A 128 11.30 -12.17 -9.31
CA TYR A 128 11.56 -10.76 -9.05
C TYR A 128 11.66 -10.47 -7.55
N ALA A 129 10.83 -11.10 -6.71
CA ALA A 129 10.94 -10.99 -5.26
C ALA A 129 12.27 -11.58 -4.75
N ASP A 130 12.72 -12.70 -5.33
CA ASP A 130 14.02 -13.30 -4.97
C ASP A 130 15.19 -12.40 -5.39
N ALA A 131 15.09 -11.76 -6.56
CA ALA A 131 16.09 -10.77 -7.01
C ALA A 131 16.16 -9.54 -6.09
N ILE A 132 15.02 -9.07 -5.54
CA ILE A 132 14.97 -8.00 -4.53
C ILE A 132 15.74 -8.41 -3.27
N LEU A 133 15.46 -9.60 -2.73
CA LEU A 133 16.16 -10.11 -1.55
C LEU A 133 17.67 -10.25 -1.78
N SER A 134 18.05 -10.82 -2.94
CA SER A 134 19.46 -10.94 -3.33
C SER A 134 20.14 -9.58 -3.39
N LYS A 135 19.51 -8.62 -4.08
CA LYS A 135 20.08 -7.28 -4.27
C LYS A 135 20.22 -6.51 -2.96
N LEU A 136 19.25 -6.60 -2.05
CA LEU A 136 19.39 -6.05 -0.69
C LEU A 136 20.57 -6.69 0.07
N GLY A 137 20.78 -8.01 -0.10
CA GLY A 137 21.93 -8.72 0.45
C GLY A 137 23.27 -8.24 -0.09
N GLU A 138 23.35 -8.00 -1.40
CA GLU A 138 24.56 -7.51 -2.10
C GLU A 138 24.97 -6.11 -1.63
N VAL A 139 24.00 -5.21 -1.39
CA VAL A 139 24.26 -3.83 -0.98
C VAL A 139 24.44 -3.66 0.54
N GLY A 140 24.63 -4.76 1.27
CA GLY A 140 25.07 -4.72 2.68
C GLY A 140 23.96 -4.87 3.71
N TYR A 141 22.76 -5.34 3.33
CA TYR A 141 21.65 -5.59 4.25
C TYR A 141 21.41 -7.09 4.48
N VAL A 142 20.66 -7.40 5.56
CA VAL A 142 20.10 -8.74 5.81
C VAL A 142 18.57 -8.59 5.72
N PRO A 143 17.97 -8.99 4.57
CA PRO A 143 16.54 -8.81 4.34
C PRO A 143 15.72 -9.93 4.99
N LEU A 144 14.56 -9.54 5.52
CA LEU A 144 13.46 -10.40 5.95
C LEU A 144 12.24 -10.08 5.09
N GLU A 145 11.40 -11.07 4.85
CA GLU A 145 10.17 -10.89 4.09
C GLU A 145 8.97 -11.31 4.92
N PHE A 146 7.91 -10.49 4.87
CA PHE A 146 6.67 -10.71 5.59
C PHE A 146 5.47 -10.49 4.67
N LYS A 147 4.56 -11.47 4.65
CA LYS A 147 3.23 -11.29 4.06
C LYS A 147 2.26 -10.93 5.17
N LEU A 148 1.77 -9.70 5.18
CA LEU A 148 0.90 -9.17 6.23
C LEU A 148 -0.50 -8.88 5.68
N ASN A 149 -1.52 -9.04 6.55
CA ASN A 149 -2.89 -8.67 6.25
C ASN A 149 -3.37 -7.61 7.24
N ALA A 150 -3.72 -6.44 6.72
CA ALA A 150 -4.15 -5.28 7.48
C ALA A 150 -5.30 -5.59 8.48
N ARG A 151 -6.19 -6.55 8.14
CA ARG A 151 -7.32 -6.97 9.00
C ARG A 151 -6.88 -7.45 10.39
N ARG A 152 -5.65 -7.96 10.51
CA ARG A 152 -5.07 -8.42 11.78
C ARG A 152 -4.32 -7.33 12.53
N MET A 153 -4.23 -6.14 11.94
CA MET A 153 -3.44 -5.00 12.42
C MET A 153 -4.33 -3.81 12.84
N GLY A 154 -5.59 -4.07 13.25
CA GLY A 154 -6.55 -3.05 13.65
C GLY A 154 -7.15 -2.24 12.49
N VAL A 155 -6.94 -2.68 11.25
CA VAL A 155 -7.50 -2.03 10.05
C VAL A 155 -8.70 -2.84 9.56
N PRO A 156 -9.90 -2.26 9.44
CA PRO A 156 -11.07 -2.96 8.93
C PRO A 156 -11.01 -3.15 7.41
N GLN A 157 -9.98 -3.85 6.93
CA GLN A 157 -9.76 -4.07 5.50
C GLN A 157 -9.00 -5.37 5.23
N MET A 158 -9.50 -6.19 4.31
CA MET A 158 -8.79 -7.37 3.80
C MET A 158 -7.72 -6.94 2.79
N ARG A 159 -6.63 -6.33 3.27
CA ARG A 159 -5.53 -5.86 2.43
C ARG A 159 -4.25 -6.63 2.73
N GLU A 160 -3.88 -7.52 1.84
CA GLU A 160 -2.61 -8.25 1.93
C GLU A 160 -1.50 -7.51 1.20
N ARG A 161 -0.34 -7.43 1.87
CA ARG A 161 0.88 -6.81 1.32
C ARG A 161 2.11 -7.61 1.70
N ILE A 162 3.13 -7.52 0.88
CA ILE A 162 4.47 -8.03 1.18
C ILE A 162 5.32 -6.86 1.65
N PHE A 163 6.04 -7.08 2.73
CA PHE A 163 7.03 -6.15 3.26
C PHE A 163 8.39 -6.82 3.27
N PHE A 164 9.38 -6.13 2.71
CA PHE A 164 10.78 -6.45 2.88
C PHE A 164 11.32 -5.51 3.96
N VAL A 165 11.76 -6.09 5.08
CA VAL A 165 12.40 -5.34 6.18
C VAL A 165 13.85 -5.78 6.23
N ALA A 166 14.78 -4.88 5.91
CA ALA A 166 16.18 -5.21 5.77
C ALA A 166 17.02 -4.39 6.76
N LEU A 167 17.74 -5.09 7.64
CA LEU A 167 18.65 -4.48 8.60
C LEU A 167 20.06 -4.39 8.01
N ARG A 168 20.74 -3.24 8.14
CA ARG A 168 22.13 -3.08 7.74
C ARG A 168 22.99 -4.13 8.45
N ARG A 169 23.79 -4.89 7.70
CA ARG A 169 24.54 -6.07 8.17
C ARG A 169 25.40 -5.76 9.38
N ALA A 170 26.04 -4.59 9.41
CA ALA A 170 26.90 -4.16 10.52
C ALA A 170 26.14 -4.00 11.86
N LEU A 171 24.79 -3.91 11.83
CA LEU A 171 23.95 -3.70 13.01
C LEU A 171 23.30 -5.00 13.51
N VAL A 172 23.50 -6.14 12.86
CA VAL A 172 22.87 -7.41 13.23
C VAL A 172 23.21 -7.84 14.66
N ALA A 173 24.43 -7.56 15.12
CA ALA A 173 24.84 -7.86 16.49
C ALA A 173 24.11 -7.02 17.56
N SER A 174 23.48 -5.89 17.18
CA SER A 174 22.73 -5.01 18.09
C SER A 174 21.26 -5.43 18.30
N VAL A 175 20.82 -6.50 17.65
CA VAL A 175 19.45 -7.00 17.74
C VAL A 175 19.43 -8.50 18.04
N PRO A 176 18.31 -9.07 18.52
CA PRO A 176 18.14 -10.52 18.59
C PRO A 176 18.40 -11.14 17.21
N ASN A 177 19.29 -12.12 17.16
CA ASN A 177 19.64 -12.80 15.91
C ASN A 177 20.05 -14.26 16.13
N VAL A 178 19.97 -15.07 15.07
CA VAL A 178 20.46 -16.44 15.05
C VAL A 178 21.34 -16.62 13.80
N GLY A 179 22.59 -17.00 14.01
CA GLY A 179 23.54 -17.22 12.91
C GLY A 179 23.73 -16.02 11.99
N GLY A 180 23.69 -14.80 12.53
CA GLY A 180 23.82 -13.56 11.76
C GLY A 180 22.55 -13.15 11.00
N ARG A 181 21.42 -13.81 11.23
CA ARG A 181 20.10 -13.41 10.71
C ARG A 181 19.30 -12.74 11.82
N PRO A 182 18.89 -11.48 11.67
CA PRO A 182 18.09 -10.78 12.67
C PRO A 182 16.72 -11.47 12.84
N LEU A 183 16.23 -11.49 14.08
CA LEU A 183 14.88 -11.96 14.40
C LEU A 183 13.96 -10.75 14.49
N LEU A 184 12.80 -10.86 13.86
CA LEU A 184 11.73 -9.87 13.94
C LEU A 184 10.39 -10.62 13.85
N ASP A 185 9.56 -10.43 14.86
CA ASP A 185 8.21 -10.97 14.85
C ASP A 185 7.21 -9.90 14.44
N LEU A 186 6.63 -10.07 13.25
CA LEU A 186 5.51 -9.28 12.73
C LEU A 186 4.21 -10.09 12.68
N THR A 187 4.02 -11.01 13.64
CA THR A 187 2.75 -11.69 13.81
C THR A 187 1.74 -10.76 14.49
N PHE A 188 0.58 -10.63 13.86
CA PHE A 188 -0.53 -9.82 14.36
C PHE A 188 -1.80 -10.68 14.41
N ASP A 189 -2.51 -10.65 15.53
CA ASP A 189 -3.68 -11.46 15.84
C ASP A 189 -4.94 -10.64 16.16
N GLY A 190 -4.94 -9.36 15.81
CA GLY A 190 -6.07 -8.45 16.05
C GLY A 190 -7.40 -9.03 15.55
N ALA A 191 -8.47 -8.75 16.30
CA ALA A 191 -9.82 -9.19 15.95
C ALA A 191 -10.31 -8.57 14.64
N ASP A 192 -11.18 -9.28 13.94
CA ASP A 192 -11.81 -8.77 12.73
C ASP A 192 -12.78 -7.61 13.06
N ILE A 193 -12.59 -6.50 12.39
CA ILE A 193 -13.52 -5.37 12.42
C ILE A 193 -14.39 -5.49 11.18
N THR A 194 -15.67 -5.84 11.37
CA THR A 194 -16.61 -6.01 10.26
C THR A 194 -17.14 -4.66 9.75
N TYR A 195 -17.67 -4.65 8.53
CA TYR A 195 -18.24 -3.44 7.95
C TYR A 195 -19.37 -2.85 8.82
N GLY A 196 -20.24 -3.69 9.36
CA GLY A 196 -21.34 -3.24 10.22
C GLY A 196 -20.89 -2.50 11.50
N MET A 197 -19.67 -2.75 11.98
CA MET A 197 -19.11 -2.06 13.15
C MET A 197 -18.66 -0.62 12.84
N ILE A 198 -18.47 -0.27 11.57
CA ILE A 198 -17.93 1.02 11.14
C ILE A 198 -18.87 1.79 10.23
N ALA A 199 -19.92 1.16 9.71
CA ALA A 199 -20.87 1.73 8.77
C ALA A 199 -21.59 2.95 9.35
N ASP A 200 -21.73 4.00 8.53
CA ASP A 200 -22.60 5.15 8.80
C ASP A 200 -23.88 5.13 7.94
N TYR A 201 -23.84 4.34 6.88
CA TYR A 201 -24.93 4.22 5.93
C TYR A 201 -25.34 5.54 5.23
N GLU A 202 -24.38 6.47 5.04
CA GLU A 202 -24.62 7.78 4.42
C GLU A 202 -24.11 7.88 2.97
N GLY A 203 -23.55 6.82 2.42
CA GLY A 203 -23.05 6.79 1.04
C GLY A 203 -24.18 7.02 0.02
N ARG A 204 -23.80 7.43 -1.18
CA ARG A 204 -24.73 7.75 -2.26
C ARG A 204 -25.56 6.53 -2.67
N LEU A 205 -26.88 6.72 -2.77
CA LEU A 205 -27.78 5.71 -3.33
C LEU A 205 -27.46 5.43 -4.80
N MET A 206 -27.67 4.19 -5.21
CA MET A 206 -27.58 3.81 -6.62
C MET A 206 -28.72 4.46 -7.42
N ASN A 207 -28.40 4.90 -8.63
CA ASN A 207 -29.44 5.39 -9.54
C ASN A 207 -30.26 4.19 -10.05
N THR A 208 -31.57 4.18 -9.77
CA THR A 208 -32.50 3.10 -10.08
C THR A 208 -32.68 2.82 -11.57
N SER A 209 -32.41 3.80 -12.43
CA SER A 209 -32.47 3.62 -13.89
C SER A 209 -31.25 2.89 -14.46
N THR A 210 -30.20 2.65 -13.66
CA THR A 210 -28.97 2.05 -14.16
C THR A 210 -29.03 0.53 -14.24
N LYS A 211 -28.31 -0.04 -15.21
CA LYS A 211 -28.13 -1.50 -15.32
C LYS A 211 -27.50 -2.09 -14.05
N SER A 212 -26.61 -1.35 -13.39
CA SER A 212 -25.99 -1.76 -12.12
C SER A 212 -27.05 -1.99 -11.03
N TYR A 213 -28.01 -1.08 -10.88
CA TYR A 213 -29.13 -1.25 -9.94
C TYR A 213 -30.01 -2.45 -10.30
N GLN A 214 -30.34 -2.63 -11.58
CA GLN A 214 -31.10 -3.79 -12.05
C GLN A 214 -30.41 -5.12 -11.74
N ILE A 215 -29.08 -5.19 -11.85
CA ILE A 215 -28.32 -6.37 -11.44
C ILE A 215 -28.40 -6.54 -9.92
N TRP A 216 -28.22 -5.43 -9.16
CA TRP A 216 -28.30 -5.45 -7.70
C TRP A 216 -29.64 -6.03 -7.19
N CYS A 217 -30.73 -5.69 -7.81
CA CYS A 217 -32.10 -6.21 -7.45
C CYS A 217 -32.22 -7.72 -7.62
N ARG A 218 -31.43 -8.37 -8.47
CA ARG A 218 -31.44 -9.82 -8.73
C ARG A 218 -30.48 -10.63 -7.84
N LYS A 219 -29.82 -9.98 -6.89
CA LYS A 219 -28.92 -10.66 -5.95
C LYS A 219 -29.64 -11.70 -5.12
N ARG A 220 -28.93 -12.77 -4.76
CA ARG A 220 -29.35 -13.80 -3.81
C ARG A 220 -28.38 -13.86 -2.65
N TRP A 221 -28.83 -14.33 -1.51
CA TRP A 221 -27.95 -14.52 -0.37
C TRP A 221 -26.74 -15.38 -0.77
N GLY A 222 -25.53 -14.90 -0.41
CA GLY A 222 -24.29 -15.56 -0.77
C GLY A 222 -23.62 -15.05 -2.05
N ASP A 223 -24.29 -14.29 -2.90
CA ASP A 223 -23.67 -13.66 -4.06
C ASP A 223 -22.57 -12.69 -3.61
N ARG A 224 -21.37 -12.84 -4.15
CA ARG A 224 -20.19 -12.00 -3.81
C ARG A 224 -19.91 -10.95 -4.87
N LYS A 225 -20.31 -11.19 -6.11
CA LYS A 225 -19.98 -10.36 -7.29
C LYS A 225 -21.14 -10.32 -8.26
N TYR A 226 -21.24 -9.24 -9.01
CA TYR A 226 -22.22 -9.11 -10.08
C TYR A 226 -22.04 -10.15 -11.18
N SER A 227 -20.81 -10.58 -11.48
CA SER A 227 -20.55 -11.63 -12.45
C SER A 227 -21.30 -12.92 -12.14
N GLN A 228 -21.41 -13.32 -10.86
CA GLN A 228 -22.16 -14.51 -10.45
C GLN A 228 -23.66 -14.41 -10.77
N ILE A 229 -24.24 -13.21 -10.66
CA ILE A 229 -25.64 -12.96 -11.03
C ILE A 229 -25.81 -13.06 -12.55
N LEU A 230 -24.89 -12.44 -13.31
CA LEU A 230 -24.94 -12.43 -14.76
C LEU A 230 -24.72 -13.82 -15.37
N GLU A 231 -23.81 -14.60 -14.82
CA GLU A 231 -23.57 -16.00 -15.19
C GLU A 231 -24.82 -16.86 -14.93
N ARG A 232 -25.40 -16.74 -13.73
CA ARG A 232 -26.65 -17.44 -13.36
C ARG A 232 -27.81 -17.11 -14.29
N ASP A 233 -27.89 -15.86 -14.76
CA ASP A 233 -28.98 -15.40 -15.64
C ASP A 233 -28.65 -15.65 -17.13
N SER A 234 -27.61 -16.44 -17.45
CA SER A 234 -27.16 -16.75 -18.82
C SER A 234 -26.86 -15.52 -19.69
N LYS A 235 -26.50 -14.39 -19.07
CA LYS A 235 -26.21 -13.11 -19.75
C LYS A 235 -24.72 -12.85 -19.98
N GLY A 236 -23.89 -13.87 -19.79
CA GLY A 236 -22.43 -13.77 -19.89
C GLY A 236 -21.82 -12.93 -18.76
N GLY A 237 -20.62 -13.27 -18.30
CA GLY A 237 -19.84 -12.49 -17.37
C GLY A 237 -19.43 -11.16 -17.98
N GLY A 238 -20.26 -10.14 -17.85
CA GLY A 238 -19.99 -8.82 -18.39
C GLY A 238 -18.89 -8.09 -17.61
N TRP A 239 -18.49 -6.92 -18.10
CA TRP A 239 -17.48 -6.02 -17.55
C TRP A 239 -17.78 -5.49 -16.13
N TYR A 240 -18.80 -6.02 -15.44
CA TYR A 240 -19.20 -5.58 -14.11
C TYR A 240 -18.30 -6.22 -13.03
N THR A 241 -17.32 -5.48 -12.58
CA THR A 241 -16.40 -5.89 -11.52
C THR A 241 -16.94 -5.67 -10.10
N HIS A 242 -18.20 -5.24 -9.96
CA HIS A 242 -18.80 -4.93 -8.67
C HIS A 242 -18.79 -6.13 -7.73
N GLN A 243 -18.42 -5.85 -6.49
CA GLN A 243 -18.46 -6.79 -5.37
C GLN A 243 -19.44 -6.32 -4.31
N PHE A 244 -20.07 -7.25 -3.62
CA PHE A 244 -20.99 -6.95 -2.53
C PHE A 244 -20.27 -6.85 -1.19
N GLN A 245 -20.42 -5.72 -0.51
CA GLN A 245 -20.01 -5.58 0.87
C GLN A 245 -21.14 -6.00 1.80
N TYR A 246 -20.90 -7.01 2.61
CA TYR A 246 -21.81 -7.49 3.65
C TYR A 246 -21.47 -6.85 5.00
N ALA A 247 -22.50 -6.55 5.82
CA ALA A 247 -22.34 -5.96 7.14
C ALA A 247 -21.47 -6.84 8.08
N HIS A 248 -21.66 -8.16 8.04
CA HIS A 248 -20.96 -9.13 8.89
C HIS A 248 -19.56 -9.53 8.40
N LYS A 249 -19.07 -8.96 7.30
CA LYS A 249 -17.74 -9.25 6.75
C LYS A 249 -16.79 -8.08 6.90
N VAL A 250 -15.50 -8.41 7.05
CA VAL A 250 -14.44 -7.40 6.94
C VAL A 250 -14.46 -6.79 5.55
N PRO A 251 -14.37 -5.47 5.41
CA PRO A 251 -14.35 -4.79 4.12
C PRO A 251 -13.26 -5.29 3.17
N TYR A 252 -13.58 -5.28 1.87
CA TYR A 252 -12.61 -5.58 0.83
C TYR A 252 -11.52 -4.52 0.74
N THR A 253 -10.43 -4.88 0.06
CA THR A 253 -9.34 -3.93 -0.24
C THR A 253 -9.86 -2.70 -0.97
N VAL A 254 -9.62 -1.52 -0.40
CA VAL A 254 -9.87 -0.25 -1.06
C VAL A 254 -8.88 -0.11 -2.22
N THR A 255 -9.43 0.09 -3.42
CA THR A 255 -8.67 0.33 -4.65
C THR A 255 -8.96 1.74 -5.17
N VAL A 256 -8.17 2.23 -6.10
CA VAL A 256 -8.36 3.56 -6.72
C VAL A 256 -9.73 3.79 -7.37
N ASN A 257 -10.48 2.71 -7.63
CA ASN A 257 -11.84 2.76 -8.19
C ASN A 257 -12.87 2.10 -7.27
N VAL A 258 -12.66 2.09 -5.97
CA VAL A 258 -13.49 1.35 -5.01
C VAL A 258 -14.98 1.69 -5.10
N ARG A 259 -15.35 2.97 -5.30
CA ARG A 259 -16.74 3.40 -5.42
C ARG A 259 -17.49 2.84 -6.63
N ASN A 260 -16.75 2.55 -7.70
CA ASN A 260 -17.32 1.97 -8.90
C ASN A 260 -17.41 0.44 -8.81
N ASN A 261 -16.71 -0.16 -7.85
CA ASN A 261 -16.52 -1.60 -7.77
C ASN A 261 -17.07 -2.23 -6.48
N LEU A 262 -17.51 -1.42 -5.49
CA LEU A 262 -18.03 -1.91 -4.23
C LEU A 262 -19.41 -1.30 -3.94
N VAL A 263 -20.38 -2.17 -3.67
CA VAL A 263 -21.75 -1.80 -3.34
C VAL A 263 -22.20 -2.58 -2.11
N LEU A 264 -23.11 -1.99 -1.31
CA LEU A 264 -23.63 -2.70 -0.15
C LEU A 264 -24.59 -3.79 -0.57
N TYR A 265 -24.55 -4.92 0.14
CA TYR A 265 -25.49 -6.01 -0.10
C TYR A 265 -26.90 -5.65 0.39
N ASP A 266 -27.01 -5.13 1.61
CA ASP A 266 -28.28 -4.90 2.28
C ASP A 266 -29.03 -3.67 1.75
N GLN A 267 -28.33 -2.70 1.19
CA GLN A 267 -28.88 -1.45 0.67
C GLN A 267 -28.28 -1.10 -0.70
N PRO A 268 -29.08 -0.50 -1.63
CA PRO A 268 -28.60 -0.13 -2.95
C PRO A 268 -27.80 1.18 -2.91
N ARG A 269 -26.60 1.14 -2.33
CA ARG A 269 -25.73 2.30 -2.10
C ARG A 269 -24.26 1.96 -2.20
N HIS A 270 -23.48 2.98 -2.45
CA HIS A 270 -22.04 2.96 -2.38
C HIS A 270 -21.55 3.33 -0.98
N LEU A 271 -20.26 3.10 -0.70
CA LEU A 271 -19.63 3.56 0.53
C LEU A 271 -19.58 5.08 0.60
N SER A 272 -19.72 5.64 1.81
CA SER A 272 -19.47 7.05 2.12
C SER A 272 -17.96 7.36 2.18
N ASP A 273 -17.58 8.64 2.16
CA ASP A 273 -16.17 9.04 2.41
C ASP A 273 -15.72 8.66 3.81
N THR A 274 -16.57 8.89 4.80
CA THR A 274 -16.31 8.54 6.19
C THR A 274 -16.07 7.04 6.37
N GLU A 275 -16.86 6.20 5.71
CA GLU A 275 -16.65 4.75 5.72
C GLU A 275 -15.32 4.36 5.07
N LEU A 276 -14.93 5.00 3.96
CA LEU A 276 -13.65 4.77 3.29
C LEU A 276 -12.46 5.17 4.19
N PHE A 277 -12.56 6.27 4.94
CA PHE A 277 -11.53 6.68 5.90
C PHE A 277 -11.37 5.65 7.01
N LYS A 278 -12.48 5.21 7.60
CA LYS A 278 -12.46 4.17 8.64
C LYS A 278 -11.86 2.87 8.12
N ILE A 279 -12.31 2.39 6.93
CA ILE A 279 -11.81 1.17 6.28
C ILE A 279 -10.31 1.23 6.03
N SER A 280 -9.77 2.42 5.74
CA SER A 280 -8.37 2.63 5.43
C SER A 280 -7.54 3.13 6.62
N SER A 281 -8.14 3.24 7.81
CA SER A 281 -7.52 3.80 9.04
C SER A 281 -6.96 5.22 8.87
N TRP A 282 -7.62 6.04 8.03
CA TRP A 282 -7.22 7.43 7.80
C TRP A 282 -8.03 8.39 8.68
N PRO A 283 -7.45 9.51 9.13
CA PRO A 283 -8.17 10.53 9.88
C PRO A 283 -9.18 11.26 8.98
N ARG A 284 -10.28 11.73 9.57
CA ARG A 284 -11.36 12.37 8.83
C ARG A 284 -11.01 13.76 8.30
N ASP A 285 -10.06 14.42 8.94
CA ASP A 285 -9.59 15.76 8.65
C ASP A 285 -8.44 15.80 7.62
N TYR A 286 -8.11 14.67 7.01
CA TYR A 286 -7.10 14.63 5.97
C TYR A 286 -7.60 15.35 4.70
N ASP A 287 -6.87 16.36 4.27
CA ASP A 287 -7.20 17.14 3.06
C ASP A 287 -6.71 16.42 1.78
N PHE A 288 -7.63 16.03 0.94
CA PHE A 288 -7.37 15.43 -0.37
C PHE A 288 -7.25 16.45 -1.50
N CYS A 289 -7.00 17.72 -1.17
CA CYS A 289 -6.73 18.80 -2.13
C CYS A 289 -7.77 18.92 -3.26
N GLY A 290 -9.06 18.82 -2.89
CA GLY A 290 -10.19 19.00 -3.80
C GLY A 290 -10.53 17.81 -4.69
N ARG A 291 -9.86 16.67 -4.54
CA ARG A 291 -10.22 15.41 -5.21
C ARG A 291 -10.88 14.41 -4.26
N ARG A 292 -11.54 13.41 -4.84
CA ARG A 292 -12.11 12.31 -4.05
C ARG A 292 -10.99 11.48 -3.40
N PRO A 293 -11.22 10.95 -2.18
CA PRO A 293 -10.21 10.21 -1.43
C PRO A 293 -9.79 8.88 -2.06
N ASP A 294 -10.63 8.27 -2.89
CA ASP A 294 -10.47 6.93 -3.45
C ASP A 294 -9.06 6.67 -4.01
N TYR A 295 -8.52 7.64 -4.75
CA TYR A 295 -7.22 7.50 -5.40
C TYR A 295 -6.10 7.38 -4.35
N VAL A 296 -6.04 8.33 -3.42
CA VAL A 296 -5.00 8.35 -2.37
C VAL A 296 -5.12 7.13 -1.47
N LEU A 297 -6.34 6.81 -1.00
CA LEU A 297 -6.59 5.66 -0.13
C LEU A 297 -6.24 4.34 -0.83
N GLY A 298 -6.59 4.20 -2.11
CA GLY A 298 -6.32 2.99 -2.88
C GLY A 298 -4.83 2.76 -3.14
N MET A 299 -4.06 3.83 -3.34
CA MET A 299 -2.61 3.79 -3.57
C MET A 299 -1.80 3.60 -2.29
N SER A 300 -2.34 4.02 -1.14
CA SER A 300 -1.59 4.07 0.12
C SER A 300 -1.66 2.77 0.92
N VAL A 301 -0.67 2.55 1.74
CA VAL A 301 -0.72 1.57 2.84
C VAL A 301 -1.50 2.21 4.01
N PRO A 302 -2.45 1.49 4.63
CA PRO A 302 -3.17 2.01 5.80
C PRO A 302 -2.24 2.45 6.92
N PRO A 303 -2.42 3.63 7.52
CA PRO A 303 -1.56 4.15 8.58
C PRO A 303 -1.35 3.20 9.76
N LEU A 304 -2.40 2.51 10.24
CA LEU A 304 -2.28 1.56 11.34
C LEU A 304 -1.44 0.32 10.97
N MET A 305 -1.40 -0.05 9.70
CA MET A 305 -0.53 -1.15 9.24
C MET A 305 0.95 -0.76 9.39
N ILE A 306 1.33 0.44 8.97
CA ILE A 306 2.70 0.97 9.15
C ILE A 306 3.00 1.21 10.63
N TYR A 307 2.05 1.73 11.40
CA TYR A 307 2.19 1.88 12.85
C TYR A 307 2.56 0.56 13.53
N GLY A 308 1.83 -0.53 13.22
CA GLY A 308 2.10 -1.83 13.80
C GLY A 308 3.51 -2.35 13.45
N ILE A 309 3.94 -2.23 12.19
CA ILE A 309 5.27 -2.64 11.75
C ILE A 309 6.35 -1.80 12.46
N ALA A 310 6.23 -0.48 12.45
CA ALA A 310 7.21 0.42 13.05
C ALA A 310 7.32 0.21 14.57
N SER A 311 6.19 0.03 15.27
CA SER A 311 6.17 -0.24 16.72
C SER A 311 6.90 -1.54 17.06
N ARG A 312 6.68 -2.63 16.29
CA ARG A 312 7.38 -3.90 16.48
C ARG A 312 8.88 -3.80 16.22
N ILE A 313 9.29 -3.01 15.21
CA ILE A 313 10.70 -2.74 14.93
C ILE A 313 11.34 -1.96 16.07
N LEU A 314 10.70 -0.88 16.55
CA LEU A 314 11.21 -0.08 17.67
C LEU A 314 11.35 -0.91 18.95
N GLU A 315 10.38 -1.76 19.25
CA GLU A 315 10.37 -2.64 20.42
C GLU A 315 11.50 -3.68 20.33
N GLN A 316 11.54 -4.45 19.23
CA GLN A 316 12.42 -5.62 19.11
C GLN A 316 13.84 -5.27 18.69
N TRP A 317 14.03 -4.18 17.96
CA TRP A 317 15.33 -3.70 17.48
C TRP A 317 15.77 -2.40 18.14
N SER A 318 15.34 -2.16 19.38
CA SER A 318 15.68 -0.93 20.15
C SER A 318 17.20 -0.64 20.20
N GLY A 319 18.05 -1.67 20.12
CA GLY A 319 19.50 -1.51 20.06
C GLY A 319 20.03 -0.77 18.82
N VAL A 320 19.24 -0.71 17.74
CA VAL A 320 19.60 -0.01 16.50
C VAL A 320 19.44 1.51 16.61
N PHE A 321 18.56 1.98 17.51
CA PHE A 321 18.18 3.40 17.67
C PHE A 321 18.97 4.10 18.81
N LYS A 322 19.89 3.40 19.45
CA LYS A 322 20.77 3.92 20.52
C LYS A 322 21.97 4.65 19.97
#